data_c972eb429ffdf1fe555744fefd0a85ef
#
_entry.id   c972eb429ffdf1fe555744fefd0a85ef
#
_cell.length_a   1.000
_cell.length_b   1.000
_cell.length_c   1.000
_cell.angle_alpha   90.00
_cell.angle_beta   90.00
_cell.angle_gamma   90.00
#
_symmetry.space_group_name_H-M   'P 1'
#
loop_
_entity.id
_entity.type
_entity.pdbx_description
1 polymer ?
#
loop_
_entity_poly.entity_id
_entity_poly.type
_entity_poly.pdbx_seq_one_letter_code
_entity_poly.pdbx_strand_id
1 'polypeptide(L)'
;GGNRGPGGNRGPRRGGRRDEPEKPDDGIFEKVVFINRCAKVVKGGRRFSFSALVVAGDKKGKVGVGYGKANEVPESIRKGNEKARRELESISLKGDTIPHEVLGEFDGGKVLLRPATTGTGIIAGGGVRAVLEAAGVQNVLTKSLGSNNHNAVVYATLDGLRQLKTYEDYKRLRS
;
A
#
# COMPACT_ATOMS: atom_id res chain seq x y z
N GLY A 1 -48.88 -10.54 49.84
CA GLY A 1 -49.04 -9.56 48.81
C GLY A 1 -47.68 -9.26 48.15
N GLY A 2 -47.44 -9.88 47.01
CA GLY A 2 -46.22 -9.67 46.23
C GLY A 2 -46.40 -8.58 45.23
N ASN A 3 -45.49 -7.63 45.19
CA ASN A 3 -45.45 -6.61 44.15
C ASN A 3 -44.27 -6.85 43.24
N ARG A 4 -44.52 -7.32 42.01
CA ARG A 4 -43.54 -7.49 40.96
C ARG A 4 -43.39 -6.17 40.16
N GLY A 5 -42.26 -5.49 40.31
CA GLY A 5 -41.91 -4.35 39.49
C GLY A 5 -41.47 -4.78 38.07
N PRO A 6 -41.76 -3.99 37.03
CA PRO A 6 -41.48 -4.35 35.64
C PRO A 6 -39.99 -4.21 35.28
N GLY A 7 -39.48 -5.23 34.61
CA GLY A 7 -38.09 -5.33 34.13
C GLY A 7 -37.76 -4.26 33.11
N GLY A 8 -36.70 -3.51 33.38
CA GLY A 8 -36.14 -2.55 32.45
C GLY A 8 -35.49 -3.23 31.27
N ASN A 9 -36.04 -2.99 30.09
CA ASN A 9 -35.50 -3.41 28.80
C ASN A 9 -34.23 -2.61 28.49
N ARG A 10 -33.05 -3.25 28.69
CA ARG A 10 -31.79 -2.65 28.26
C ARG A 10 -31.62 -2.95 26.79
N GLY A 11 -32.01 -2.01 25.94
CA GLY A 11 -31.74 -2.03 24.52
C GLY A 11 -30.22 -2.08 24.23
N PRO A 12 -29.81 -2.67 23.10
CA PRO A 12 -28.40 -2.79 22.76
C PRO A 12 -27.78 -1.41 22.57
N ARG A 13 -26.71 -1.14 23.33
CA ARG A 13 -25.88 0.06 23.12
C ARG A 13 -25.25 -0.05 21.73
N ARG A 14 -25.81 0.68 20.77
CA ARG A 14 -25.14 0.96 19.50
C ARG A 14 -23.84 1.68 19.84
N GLY A 15 -22.72 0.94 19.70
CA GLY A 15 -21.41 1.53 19.69
C GLY A 15 -21.38 2.58 18.57
N GLY A 16 -21.34 3.86 18.95
CA GLY A 16 -21.12 4.93 17.98
C GLY A 16 -19.81 4.63 17.27
N ARG A 17 -19.89 4.42 15.95
CA ARG A 17 -18.73 4.58 15.08
C ARG A 17 -18.27 6.01 15.34
N ARG A 18 -17.06 6.15 15.88
CA ARG A 18 -16.39 7.44 15.87
C ARG A 18 -16.26 7.80 14.39
N ASP A 19 -16.96 8.81 13.96
CA ASP A 19 -16.78 9.43 12.66
C ASP A 19 -15.33 9.92 12.65
N GLU A 20 -14.44 9.12 12.03
CA GLU A 20 -13.13 9.63 11.64
C GLU A 20 -13.42 10.78 10.66
N PRO A 21 -12.77 11.93 10.84
CA PRO A 21 -12.95 13.03 9.90
C PRO A 21 -12.63 12.51 8.49
N GLU A 22 -13.64 12.57 7.62
CA GLU A 22 -13.45 12.25 6.21
C GLU A 22 -12.30 13.11 5.70
N LYS A 23 -11.19 12.45 5.34
CA LYS A 23 -10.08 13.12 4.67
C LYS A 23 -10.62 13.67 3.36
N PRO A 24 -10.24 14.88 2.97
CA PRO A 24 -10.64 15.41 1.68
C PRO A 24 -10.29 14.37 0.60
N ASP A 25 -11.25 14.05 -0.24
CA ASP A 25 -11.09 13.10 -1.33
C ASP A 25 -10.23 13.75 -2.43
N ASP A 26 -8.93 13.72 -2.21
CA ASP A 26 -7.93 14.25 -3.15
C ASP A 26 -7.76 13.33 -4.37
N GLY A 27 -8.59 12.30 -4.50
CA GLY A 27 -8.46 11.28 -5.54
C GLY A 27 -7.25 10.36 -5.37
N ILE A 28 -6.56 10.43 -4.24
CA ILE A 28 -5.40 9.60 -3.93
C ILE A 28 -5.85 8.35 -3.17
N PHE A 29 -5.62 7.20 -3.77
CA PHE A 29 -5.83 5.90 -3.14
C PHE A 29 -4.69 5.62 -2.16
N GLU A 30 -5.03 5.23 -0.94
CA GLU A 30 -4.07 4.87 0.10
C GLU A 30 -4.38 3.46 0.62
N LYS A 31 -3.35 2.64 0.76
CA LYS A 31 -3.49 1.28 1.31
C LYS A 31 -2.33 0.97 2.24
N VAL A 32 -2.67 0.47 3.43
CA VAL A 32 -1.69 -0.05 4.37
C VAL A 32 -1.32 -1.47 3.94
N VAL A 33 -0.05 -1.68 3.64
CA VAL A 33 0.47 -3.00 3.21
C VAL A 33 0.77 -3.86 4.41
N PHE A 34 1.46 -3.31 5.40
CA PHE A 34 1.93 -4.06 6.54
C PHE A 34 2.12 -3.15 7.76
N ILE A 35 1.76 -3.67 8.94
CA ILE A 35 1.99 -3.03 10.22
C ILE A 35 2.87 -3.95 11.05
N ASN A 36 4.01 -3.45 11.53
CA ASN A 36 4.90 -4.18 12.40
C ASN A 36 4.92 -3.56 13.80
N ARG A 37 4.96 -4.40 14.80
CA ARG A 37 5.12 -4.01 16.21
C ARG A 37 6.54 -4.30 16.66
N CYS A 38 7.25 -3.27 17.11
CA CYS A 38 8.57 -3.40 17.70
C CYS A 38 8.47 -3.20 19.21
N ALA A 39 9.20 -4.01 19.96
CA ALA A 39 9.30 -3.89 21.41
C ALA A 39 10.77 -3.60 21.80
N LYS A 40 10.99 -2.58 22.63
CA LYS A 40 12.26 -2.35 23.29
C LYS A 40 12.15 -2.74 24.75
N VAL A 41 12.97 -3.68 25.19
CA VAL A 41 13.07 -4.05 26.59
C VAL A 41 13.83 -2.98 27.33
N VAL A 42 13.20 -2.40 28.34
CA VAL A 42 13.79 -1.38 29.23
C VAL A 42 13.68 -1.85 30.68
N LYS A 43 14.43 -1.22 31.58
CA LYS A 43 14.35 -1.45 33.02
C LYS A 43 12.92 -1.11 33.49
N GLY A 44 12.18 -2.11 33.98
CA GLY A 44 10.79 -1.97 34.43
C GLY A 44 9.71 -2.31 33.42
N GLY A 45 10.03 -2.83 32.20
CA GLY A 45 9.03 -3.29 31.24
C GLY A 45 9.49 -3.26 29.79
N ARG A 46 8.50 -3.13 28.89
CA ARG A 46 8.72 -3.07 27.44
C ARG A 46 8.09 -1.79 26.89
N ARG A 47 8.82 -1.09 26.05
CA ARG A 47 8.27 0.01 25.26
C ARG A 47 7.94 -0.50 23.85
N PHE A 48 6.68 -0.32 23.44
CA PHE A 48 6.22 -0.70 22.12
C PHE A 48 6.27 0.49 21.18
N SER A 49 6.66 0.23 19.95
CA SER A 49 6.49 1.14 18.83
C SER A 49 5.92 0.38 17.64
N PHE A 50 5.21 1.09 16.77
CA PHE A 50 4.59 0.53 15.58
C PHE A 50 5.19 1.18 14.35
N SER A 51 5.32 0.39 13.30
CA SER A 51 5.68 0.88 11.98
C SER A 51 4.67 0.41 10.96
N ALA A 52 4.28 1.31 10.08
CA ALA A 52 3.36 1.04 9.00
C ALA A 52 4.01 1.30 7.66
N LEU A 53 3.85 0.36 6.73
CA LEU A 53 4.22 0.50 5.34
C LEU A 53 2.96 0.82 4.56
N VAL A 54 2.93 1.98 3.92
CA VAL A 54 1.77 2.51 3.21
C VAL A 54 2.12 2.78 1.76
N VAL A 55 1.19 2.47 0.87
CA VAL A 55 1.27 2.80 -0.54
C VAL A 55 0.17 3.80 -0.87
N ALA A 56 0.51 4.84 -1.61
CA ALA A 56 -0.42 5.83 -2.11
C ALA A 56 -0.29 5.99 -3.63
N GLY A 57 -1.36 6.30 -4.31
CA GLY A 57 -1.37 6.53 -5.75
C GLY A 57 -2.68 7.13 -6.23
N ASP A 58 -2.64 7.73 -7.41
CA ASP A 58 -3.81 8.34 -8.04
C ASP A 58 -4.57 7.40 -8.98
N LYS A 59 -4.14 6.15 -9.12
CA LYS A 59 -4.63 5.17 -10.08
C LYS A 59 -4.55 5.60 -11.55
N LYS A 60 -3.74 6.60 -11.83
CA LYS A 60 -3.54 7.19 -13.17
C LYS A 60 -2.07 7.24 -13.60
N GLY A 61 -1.23 6.44 -12.97
CA GLY A 61 0.19 6.34 -13.27
C GLY A 61 1.11 7.04 -12.26
N LYS A 62 0.61 7.44 -11.10
CA LYS A 62 1.44 7.93 -9.99
C LYS A 62 1.33 7.01 -8.80
N VAL A 63 2.46 6.67 -8.21
CA VAL A 63 2.52 5.83 -7.02
C VAL A 63 3.66 6.28 -6.12
N GLY A 64 3.45 6.16 -4.83
CA GLY A 64 4.46 6.45 -3.81
C GLY A 64 4.35 5.46 -2.66
N VAL A 65 5.45 5.26 -1.97
CA VAL A 65 5.55 4.37 -0.82
C VAL A 65 6.06 5.15 0.37
N GLY A 66 5.41 5.00 1.50
CA GLY A 66 5.79 5.65 2.74
C GLY A 66 5.92 4.67 3.89
N TYR A 67 6.94 4.86 4.69
CA TYR A 67 7.17 4.12 5.93
C TYR A 67 7.06 5.08 7.11
N GLY A 68 6.08 4.81 7.98
CA GLY A 68 5.83 5.61 9.18
C GLY A 68 6.10 4.81 10.45
N LYS A 69 6.73 5.45 11.43
CA LYS A 69 7.00 4.87 12.75
C LYS A 69 6.47 5.79 13.85
N ALA A 70 5.72 5.21 14.79
CA ALA A 70 5.17 5.93 15.94
C ALA A 70 4.92 4.99 17.12
N ASN A 71 4.56 5.55 18.26
CA ASN A 71 4.20 4.77 19.45
C ASN A 71 2.78 4.17 19.37
N GLU A 72 1.96 4.69 18.45
CA GLU A 72 0.58 4.24 18.22
C GLU A 72 0.36 3.89 16.75
N VAL A 73 -0.53 2.92 16.50
CA VAL A 73 -0.86 2.47 15.13
C VAL A 73 -1.45 3.59 14.26
N PRO A 74 -2.47 4.36 14.71
CA PRO A 74 -3.04 5.43 13.87
C PRO A 74 -2.01 6.48 13.48
N GLU A 75 -1.14 6.85 14.39
CA GLU A 75 -0.09 7.84 14.15
C GLU A 75 0.99 7.32 13.18
N SER A 76 1.35 6.04 13.24
CA SER A 76 2.27 5.43 12.29
C SER A 76 1.70 5.39 10.87
N ILE A 77 0.41 5.09 10.73
CA ILE A 77 -0.30 5.12 9.45
C ILE A 77 -0.36 6.55 8.90
N ARG A 78 -0.68 7.53 9.73
CA ARG A 78 -0.72 8.95 9.32
C ARG A 78 0.62 9.42 8.78
N LYS A 79 1.71 9.12 9.47
CA LYS A 79 3.07 9.45 9.03
C LYS A 79 3.46 8.73 7.73
N GLY A 80 3.06 7.46 7.60
CA GLY A 80 3.26 6.68 6.39
C GLY A 80 2.54 7.26 5.19
N ASN A 81 1.27 7.64 5.35
CA ASN A 81 0.47 8.30 4.31
C ASN A 81 1.07 9.62 3.86
N GLU A 82 1.44 10.46 4.81
CA GLU A 82 2.06 11.75 4.52
C GLU A 82 3.35 11.61 3.71
N LYS A 83 4.20 10.65 4.10
CA LYS A 83 5.44 10.35 3.37
C LYS A 83 5.16 9.78 1.97
N ALA A 84 4.23 8.84 1.85
CA ALA A 84 3.84 8.27 0.56
C ALA A 84 3.32 9.31 -0.42
N ARG A 85 2.52 10.27 0.05
CA ARG A 85 2.02 11.39 -0.75
C ARG A 85 3.12 12.34 -1.23
N ARG A 86 4.15 12.55 -0.43
CA ARG A 86 5.32 13.38 -0.82
C ARG A 86 6.20 12.70 -1.86
N GLU A 87 6.27 11.39 -1.84
CA GLU A 87 7.13 10.58 -2.70
C GLU A 87 6.38 9.98 -3.90
N LEU A 88 5.31 10.63 -4.38
CA LEU A 88 4.60 10.20 -5.57
C LEU A 88 5.46 10.36 -6.82
N GLU A 89 5.66 9.26 -7.53
CA GLU A 89 6.44 9.19 -8.76
C GLU A 89 5.55 8.83 -9.95
N SER A 90 5.81 9.43 -11.09
CA SER A 90 5.13 9.09 -12.35
C SER A 90 5.73 7.85 -12.99
N ILE A 91 4.86 6.97 -13.46
CA ILE A 91 5.22 5.70 -14.08
C ILE A 91 4.68 5.67 -15.50
N SER A 92 5.46 5.10 -16.41
CA SER A 92 5.06 4.89 -17.79
C SER A 92 4.19 3.65 -17.92
N LEU A 93 2.90 3.82 -18.17
CA LEU A 93 1.93 2.76 -18.39
C LEU A 93 1.51 2.70 -19.85
N LYS A 94 1.07 1.54 -20.31
CA LYS A 94 0.46 1.31 -21.62
C LYS A 94 -1.01 0.93 -21.46
N GLY A 95 -1.89 1.92 -21.46
CA GLY A 95 -3.31 1.67 -21.19
C GLY A 95 -3.53 1.01 -19.83
N ASP A 96 -4.08 -0.19 -19.82
CA ASP A 96 -4.42 -0.95 -18.61
C ASP A 96 -3.29 -1.85 -18.10
N THR A 97 -2.15 -1.88 -18.78
CA THR A 97 -1.03 -2.77 -18.48
C THR A 97 0.30 -2.03 -18.54
N ILE A 98 1.38 -2.75 -18.30
CA ILE A 98 2.74 -2.24 -18.42
C ILE A 98 3.26 -2.39 -19.86
N PRO A 99 4.18 -1.50 -20.33
CA PRO A 99 4.68 -1.55 -21.71
C PRO A 99 5.51 -2.80 -22.05
N HIS A 100 6.29 -3.31 -21.12
CA HIS A 100 7.17 -4.47 -21.31
C HIS A 100 7.46 -5.19 -20.01
N GLU A 101 8.05 -6.38 -20.11
CA GLU A 101 8.52 -7.16 -18.98
C GLU A 101 9.69 -6.46 -18.27
N VAL A 102 9.66 -6.45 -16.95
CA VAL A 102 10.75 -5.93 -16.11
C VAL A 102 10.98 -6.81 -14.90
N LEU A 103 12.20 -6.79 -14.40
CA LEU A 103 12.58 -7.36 -13.10
C LEU A 103 13.03 -6.22 -12.19
N GLY A 104 12.26 -5.97 -11.13
CA GLY A 104 12.63 -5.03 -10.08
C GLY A 104 13.42 -5.72 -8.98
N GLU A 105 14.45 -5.07 -8.48
CA GLU A 105 15.30 -5.58 -7.40
C GLU A 105 15.50 -4.50 -6.33
N PHE A 106 15.36 -4.88 -5.08
CA PHE A 106 15.64 -4.02 -3.94
C PHE A 106 15.89 -4.87 -2.69
N ASP A 107 16.99 -4.63 -1.99
CA ASP A 107 17.33 -5.24 -0.69
C ASP A 107 17.10 -6.78 -0.64
N GLY A 108 17.55 -7.48 -1.66
CA GLY A 108 17.37 -8.93 -1.81
C GLY A 108 15.99 -9.37 -2.30
N GLY A 109 15.02 -8.47 -2.40
CA GLY A 109 13.73 -8.71 -3.03
C GLY A 109 13.82 -8.60 -4.54
N LYS A 110 13.17 -9.54 -5.24
CA LYS A 110 13.07 -9.54 -6.70
C LYS A 110 11.63 -9.73 -7.09
N VAL A 111 11.12 -8.88 -7.97
CA VAL A 111 9.76 -8.96 -8.47
C VAL A 111 9.77 -8.92 -9.99
N LEU A 112 9.24 -9.97 -10.59
CA LEU A 112 9.04 -10.05 -12.04
C LEU A 112 7.66 -9.48 -12.37
N LEU A 113 7.61 -8.54 -13.31
CA LEU A 113 6.39 -7.94 -13.84
C LEU A 113 6.28 -8.23 -15.33
N ARG A 114 5.15 -8.81 -15.74
CA ARG A 114 4.86 -9.11 -17.15
C ARG A 114 3.56 -8.44 -17.59
N PRO A 115 3.50 -7.83 -18.79
CA PRO A 115 2.24 -7.33 -19.32
C PRO A 115 1.27 -8.47 -19.57
N ALA A 116 -0.02 -8.19 -19.43
CA ALA A 116 -1.09 -9.14 -19.66
C ALA A 116 -2.21 -8.52 -20.52
N THR A 117 -3.01 -9.38 -21.11
CA THR A 117 -4.17 -8.97 -21.90
C THR A 117 -5.32 -8.49 -21.03
N THR A 118 -6.20 -7.68 -21.59
CA THR A 118 -7.42 -7.22 -20.94
C THR A 118 -8.25 -8.40 -20.42
N GLY A 119 -8.72 -8.31 -19.19
CA GLY A 119 -9.49 -9.36 -18.54
C GLY A 119 -8.66 -10.30 -17.65
N THR A 120 -7.34 -10.26 -17.69
CA THR A 120 -6.47 -11.06 -16.81
C THR A 120 -6.53 -10.62 -15.35
N GLY A 121 -6.67 -9.31 -15.11
CA GLY A 121 -6.64 -8.72 -13.79
C GLY A 121 -5.21 -8.63 -13.21
N ILE A 122 -5.13 -8.24 -11.96
CA ILE A 122 -3.85 -8.15 -11.23
C ILE A 122 -3.58 -9.49 -10.56
N ILE A 123 -2.60 -10.23 -11.07
CA ILE A 123 -2.13 -11.47 -10.47
C ILE A 123 -0.82 -11.17 -9.74
N ALA A 124 -0.93 -10.93 -8.43
CA ALA A 124 0.18 -10.47 -7.60
C ALA A 124 -0.01 -10.85 -6.13
N GLY A 125 1.09 -10.97 -5.40
CA GLY A 125 1.08 -11.06 -3.94
C GLY A 125 0.65 -9.74 -3.28
N GLY A 126 0.33 -9.77 -1.98
CA GLY A 126 -0.30 -8.65 -1.28
C GLY A 126 0.42 -7.31 -1.39
N GLY A 127 1.73 -7.26 -1.19
CA GLY A 127 2.52 -6.02 -1.28
C GLY A 127 2.64 -5.51 -2.71
N VAL A 128 2.94 -6.39 -3.65
CA VAL A 128 3.02 -6.07 -5.09
C VAL A 128 1.66 -5.59 -5.62
N ARG A 129 0.59 -6.28 -5.23
CA ARG A 129 -0.78 -5.93 -5.63
C ARG A 129 -1.16 -4.52 -5.17
N ALA A 130 -0.83 -4.16 -3.93
CA ALA A 130 -1.12 -2.83 -3.40
C ALA A 130 -0.45 -1.71 -4.23
N VAL A 131 0.81 -1.90 -4.60
CA VAL A 131 1.56 -0.94 -5.43
C VAL A 131 0.94 -0.82 -6.82
N LEU A 132 0.60 -1.94 -7.45
CA LEU A 132 0.02 -1.96 -8.80
C LEU A 132 -1.39 -1.37 -8.84
N GLU A 133 -2.22 -1.64 -7.84
CA GLU A 133 -3.54 -1.02 -7.70
C GLU A 133 -3.42 0.51 -7.53
N ALA A 134 -2.49 0.96 -6.70
CA ALA A 134 -2.26 2.39 -6.51
C ALA A 134 -1.73 3.08 -7.77
N ALA A 135 -0.92 2.40 -8.57
CA ALA A 135 -0.42 2.89 -9.85
C ALA A 135 -1.49 2.94 -10.95
N GLY A 136 -2.58 2.18 -10.80
CA GLY A 136 -3.65 2.12 -11.80
C GLY A 136 -3.46 1.03 -12.85
N VAL A 137 -2.56 0.09 -12.64
CA VAL A 137 -2.41 -1.10 -13.49
C VAL A 137 -3.59 -2.04 -13.25
N GLN A 138 -4.25 -2.50 -14.31
CA GLN A 138 -5.40 -3.38 -14.21
C GLN A 138 -5.10 -4.82 -14.64
N ASN A 139 -4.16 -5.02 -15.55
CA ASN A 139 -3.83 -6.34 -16.10
C ASN A 139 -2.31 -6.53 -16.07
N VAL A 140 -1.86 -7.45 -15.23
CA VAL A 140 -0.44 -7.73 -15.05
C VAL A 140 -0.24 -9.10 -14.42
N LEU A 141 0.79 -9.80 -14.85
CA LEU A 141 1.27 -11.04 -14.25
C LEU A 141 2.54 -10.72 -13.45
N THR A 142 2.60 -11.16 -12.22
CA THR A 142 3.75 -10.91 -11.36
C THR A 142 4.19 -12.17 -10.62
N LYS A 143 5.45 -12.22 -10.26
CA LYS A 143 6.00 -13.22 -9.36
C LYS A 143 7.06 -12.60 -8.47
N SER A 144 6.91 -12.79 -7.18
CA SER A 144 7.92 -12.43 -6.20
C SER A 144 8.98 -13.54 -6.13
N LEU A 145 10.21 -13.18 -6.40
CA LEU A 145 11.39 -14.03 -6.34
C LEU A 145 12.34 -13.44 -5.27
N GLY A 146 13.05 -14.26 -4.54
CA GLY A 146 13.99 -13.80 -3.52
C GLY A 146 13.33 -13.51 -2.17
N SER A 147 13.64 -12.39 -1.54
CA SER A 147 13.20 -12.08 -0.18
C SER A 147 11.67 -11.91 -0.06
N ASN A 148 11.10 -12.41 1.03
CA ASN A 148 9.69 -12.23 1.40
C ASN A 148 9.45 -11.02 2.33
N ASN A 149 10.47 -10.23 2.61
CA ASN A 149 10.32 -9.03 3.43
C ASN A 149 9.39 -8.03 2.73
N HIS A 150 8.34 -7.60 3.41
CA HIS A 150 7.33 -6.68 2.86
C HIS A 150 7.94 -5.39 2.30
N ASN A 151 8.89 -4.79 3.01
CA ASN A 151 9.60 -3.60 2.54
C ASN A 151 10.38 -3.88 1.25
N ALA A 152 11.15 -4.96 1.23
CA ALA A 152 11.95 -5.34 0.07
C ALA A 152 11.08 -5.59 -1.16
N VAL A 153 9.98 -6.31 -1.00
CA VAL A 153 9.03 -6.62 -2.10
C VAL A 153 8.37 -5.35 -2.66
N VAL A 154 7.90 -4.46 -1.80
CA VAL A 154 7.24 -3.21 -2.22
C VAL A 154 8.20 -2.29 -2.95
N TYR A 155 9.40 -2.07 -2.41
CA TYR A 155 10.41 -1.24 -3.08
C TYR A 155 10.98 -1.88 -4.34
N ALA A 156 11.09 -3.21 -4.41
CA ALA A 156 11.47 -3.92 -5.63
C ALA A 156 10.42 -3.73 -6.73
N THR A 157 9.14 -3.77 -6.39
CA THR A 157 8.05 -3.46 -7.33
C THR A 157 8.14 -2.03 -7.84
N LEU A 158 8.39 -1.07 -6.97
CA LEU A 158 8.56 0.33 -7.35
C LEU A 158 9.78 0.53 -8.26
N ASP A 159 10.89 -0.14 -7.98
CA ASP A 159 12.09 -0.14 -8.86
C ASP A 159 11.78 -0.70 -10.24
N GLY A 160 11.05 -1.80 -10.32
CA GLY A 160 10.58 -2.37 -11.59
C GLY A 160 9.70 -1.40 -12.37
N LEU A 161 8.80 -0.71 -11.71
CA LEU A 161 7.94 0.30 -12.33
C LEU A 161 8.72 1.53 -12.85
N ARG A 162 9.79 1.92 -12.17
CA ARG A 162 10.68 3.01 -12.62
C ARG A 162 11.44 2.67 -13.91
N GLN A 163 11.70 1.40 -14.15
CA GLN A 163 12.40 0.92 -15.35
C GLN A 163 11.51 0.89 -16.59
N LEU A 164 10.20 1.05 -16.44
CA LEU A 164 9.25 1.03 -17.55
C LEU A 164 9.45 2.24 -18.49
N LYS A 165 9.54 1.97 -19.79
CA LYS A 165 9.65 2.98 -20.84
C LYS A 165 8.65 2.69 -21.94
N THR A 166 7.93 3.73 -22.38
CA THR A 166 7.06 3.63 -23.53
C THR A 166 7.84 3.68 -24.84
N TYR A 167 7.20 3.28 -25.94
CA TYR A 167 7.79 3.40 -27.26
C TYR A 167 8.18 4.86 -27.61
N GLU A 168 7.39 5.82 -27.18
CA GLU A 168 7.64 7.24 -27.37
C GLU A 168 8.89 7.70 -26.59
N ASP A 169 9.12 7.17 -25.40
CA ASP A 169 10.32 7.44 -24.61
C ASP A 169 11.57 6.93 -25.33
N TYR A 170 11.52 5.72 -25.89
CA TYR A 170 12.62 5.18 -26.70
C TYR A 170 12.88 5.99 -27.96
N LYS A 171 11.84 6.45 -28.64
CA LYS A 171 11.95 7.30 -29.82
C LYS A 171 12.65 8.62 -29.47
N ARG A 172 12.26 9.24 -28.35
CA ARG A 172 12.88 10.49 -27.86
C ARG A 172 14.37 10.30 -27.50
N LEU A 173 14.75 9.16 -26.97
CA LEU A 173 16.14 8.87 -26.61
C LEU A 173 17.04 8.62 -27.84
N ARG A 174 16.46 8.29 -29.00
CA ARG A 174 17.18 8.02 -30.25
C ARG A 174 17.30 9.24 -31.19
N SER A 175 16.50 10.25 -30.93
CA SER A 175 16.56 11.53 -31.65
C SER A 175 17.53 12.50 -30.97
#